data_f7ec2b481ed4fadb451bad037503fe36
#
_entry.id   f7ec2b481ed4fadb451bad037503fe36
#
_cell.length_a   1.000
_cell.length_b   1.000
_cell.length_c   1.000
_cell.angle_alpha   90.00
_cell.angle_beta   90.00
_cell.angle_gamma   90.00
#
_symmetry.space_group_name_H-M   'P 1'
#
loop_
_entity.id
_entity.type
_entity.pdbx_description
1 polymer ?
#
loop_
_entity_poly.entity_id
_entity_poly.type
_entity_poly.pdbx_seq_one_letter_code
_entity_poly.pdbx_strand_id
1 'polypeptide(L)'
;MKSTMKRHHVVAIASSVTLALSLAACGSDTPEKPEGSGTGTGTASGDCAAYESYGDLSGKTVTVYTSIVAPEDQPHIDSYKPFEECTGASIKYEGSKEFETQLQVRLKAGNAPDIAYIPQPGLLKTIVGQFPDSIVEASAGTSANVDKYYAASWKGYGTVDGKFYAAPLGANVKSFVWYSPSMFADNGYEIPKTYDELIALSDKIVADHGAEGIKPWCAGIGSGEATGWPATDWLEDLVLREAGIDVYNKWITNEVKFNDPQIAAALGKVGAILKNDKYVNGGIGDVKSIATTEFQDGGLPILDGNCFMHRQASFYAANWPEGTDVSEEGDVFAFYFPGMTADSRPVLGGGEFVAAFADRPEVAAFQAYLSSPEWANAKAKATPAGGWVSANSGLDPENLVSPIDKLSFSLLSDTSQDFGFDASDLMPGNVGAGSFWAEMTSWIAENKSDTQVLDAIQASWK
;
A
#
# COMPACT_ATOMS: atom_id res chain seq x y z
N MET A 1 50.48 -30.51 -13.58
CA MET A 1 49.98 -31.69 -14.29
C MET A 1 48.71 -31.30 -15.04
N LYS A 2 48.69 -31.56 -16.34
CA LYS A 2 47.67 -31.23 -17.32
C LYS A 2 46.40 -32.04 -17.10
N SER A 3 45.20 -31.45 -17.32
CA SER A 3 44.00 -32.15 -17.80
C SER A 3 42.94 -31.11 -18.18
N THR A 4 42.77 -30.88 -19.34
CA THR A 4 41.90 -31.27 -20.49
C THR A 4 40.45 -30.75 -20.38
N MET A 5 40.21 -29.71 -21.17
CA MET A 5 38.88 -29.23 -21.60
C MET A 5 38.16 -30.26 -22.44
N LYS A 6 36.89 -30.49 -22.20
CA LYS A 6 35.98 -31.14 -23.18
C LYS A 6 34.95 -30.13 -23.68
N ARG A 7 35.05 -29.84 -24.98
CA ARG A 7 34.06 -29.17 -25.81
C ARG A 7 32.91 -30.13 -26.11
N HIS A 8 31.68 -29.70 -26.00
CA HIS A 8 30.54 -30.37 -26.65
C HIS A 8 29.92 -29.50 -27.72
N HIS A 9 29.68 -30.10 -28.87
CA HIS A 9 29.22 -29.52 -30.11
C HIS A 9 27.73 -29.16 -30.07
N VAL A 10 27.40 -28.03 -30.69
CA VAL A 10 26.05 -27.60 -31.05
C VAL A 10 25.69 -28.31 -32.37
N VAL A 11 24.52 -28.94 -32.41
CA VAL A 11 23.89 -29.43 -33.64
C VAL A 11 22.67 -28.56 -33.92
N ALA A 12 22.72 -27.87 -35.02
CA ALA A 12 21.61 -27.12 -35.57
C ALA A 12 20.80 -28.04 -36.49
N ILE A 13 19.48 -28.12 -36.29
CA ILE A 13 18.54 -28.77 -37.20
C ILE A 13 17.64 -27.70 -37.78
N ALA A 14 17.79 -27.50 -39.10
CA ALA A 14 16.89 -26.69 -39.93
C ALA A 14 15.74 -27.58 -40.40
N SER A 15 14.51 -27.14 -40.25
CA SER A 15 13.33 -27.75 -40.84
C SER A 15 12.58 -26.72 -41.67
N SER A 16 12.51 -27.01 -42.95
CA SER A 16 11.86 -26.28 -44.04
C SER A 16 10.32 -26.46 -43.95
N VAL A 17 9.57 -25.37 -44.11
CA VAL A 17 8.11 -25.40 -44.24
C VAL A 17 7.75 -25.16 -45.73
N THR A 18 7.01 -26.09 -46.29
CA THR A 18 6.49 -26.07 -47.65
C THR A 18 5.13 -25.37 -47.68
N LEU A 19 5.01 -24.43 -48.62
CA LEU A 19 3.80 -23.68 -48.96
C LEU A 19 2.91 -24.50 -49.90
N ALA A 20 1.62 -24.59 -49.60
CA ALA A 20 0.62 -25.12 -50.53
C ALA A 20 -0.49 -24.09 -50.75
N LEU A 21 -0.52 -23.51 -51.93
CA LEU A 21 -1.64 -22.73 -52.48
C LEU A 21 -2.70 -23.70 -53.03
N SER A 22 -3.97 -23.37 -52.77
CA SER A 22 -5.07 -23.85 -53.57
C SER A 22 -6.05 -22.70 -53.89
N LEU A 23 -6.13 -22.39 -55.19
CA LEU A 23 -7.15 -21.54 -55.83
C LEU A 23 -8.34 -22.40 -56.27
N ALA A 24 -9.55 -21.85 -56.17
CA ALA A 24 -10.70 -22.02 -57.06
C ALA A 24 -11.92 -21.32 -56.43
N ALA A 25 -12.85 -20.69 -57.07
CA ALA A 25 -13.13 -20.05 -58.37
C ALA A 25 -14.52 -19.42 -58.23
N CYS A 26 -14.64 -18.25 -58.79
CA CYS A 26 -15.77 -17.51 -59.38
C CYS A 26 -17.23 -17.89 -59.10
N GLY A 27 -18.04 -16.87 -58.80
CA GLY A 27 -19.47 -16.77 -59.04
C GLY A 27 -19.91 -15.32 -58.86
N SER A 28 -20.19 -14.65 -60.00
CA SER A 28 -20.67 -13.28 -60.15
C SER A 28 -22.13 -13.13 -59.73
N ASP A 29 -22.50 -12.00 -59.13
CA ASP A 29 -23.50 -11.06 -59.67
C ASP A 29 -23.60 -9.80 -58.77
N THR A 30 -23.61 -8.65 -59.42
CA THR A 30 -23.77 -7.27 -58.93
C THR A 30 -25.24 -6.84 -59.13
N PRO A 31 -25.70 -5.63 -58.72
CA PRO A 31 -25.58 -4.86 -57.48
C PRO A 31 -26.94 -4.43 -56.92
N GLU A 32 -26.98 -4.05 -55.65
CA GLU A 32 -27.96 -3.04 -55.20
C GLU A 32 -27.45 -2.28 -53.98
N LYS A 33 -27.35 -0.97 -54.09
CA LYS A 33 -27.13 -0.01 -53.06
C LYS A 33 -28.49 0.42 -52.48
N PRO A 34 -28.64 0.51 -51.16
CA PRO A 34 -29.26 1.71 -50.62
C PRO A 34 -28.39 2.39 -49.53
N GLU A 35 -28.37 3.67 -49.66
CA GLU A 35 -27.93 4.62 -48.63
C GLU A 35 -28.75 4.46 -47.37
N GLY A 36 -28.06 4.35 -46.23
CA GLY A 36 -28.63 4.38 -44.91
C GLY A 36 -27.57 4.89 -43.96
N SER A 37 -27.54 6.22 -43.77
CA SER A 37 -26.90 6.87 -42.66
C SER A 37 -27.50 6.30 -41.37
N GLY A 38 -26.78 5.40 -40.72
CA GLY A 38 -27.06 4.91 -39.39
C GLY A 38 -25.91 5.33 -38.48
N THR A 39 -26.09 6.42 -37.76
CA THR A 39 -25.38 6.68 -36.50
C THR A 39 -25.61 5.47 -35.59
N GLY A 40 -24.67 4.54 -35.58
CA GLY A 40 -24.64 3.45 -34.65
C GLY A 40 -24.29 3.98 -33.27
N THR A 41 -25.31 4.40 -32.53
CA THR A 41 -25.25 4.35 -31.05
C THR A 41 -25.24 2.88 -30.70
N GLY A 42 -24.05 2.32 -30.50
CA GLY A 42 -23.89 1.03 -29.86
C GLY A 42 -24.59 1.14 -28.50
N THR A 43 -25.71 0.47 -28.34
CA THR A 43 -26.29 0.22 -27.03
C THR A 43 -25.24 -0.55 -26.24
N ALA A 44 -24.64 0.12 -25.22
CA ALA A 44 -23.79 -0.55 -24.26
C ALA A 44 -24.51 -1.82 -23.78
N SER A 45 -23.82 -2.94 -23.74
CA SER A 45 -24.33 -4.14 -23.08
C SER A 45 -24.68 -3.77 -21.66
N GLY A 46 -25.63 -4.44 -21.01
CA GLY A 46 -26.10 -4.08 -19.67
C GLY A 46 -24.97 -3.91 -18.64
N ASP A 47 -23.81 -4.51 -18.88
CA ASP A 47 -22.62 -4.44 -18.04
C ASP A 47 -21.88 -3.10 -18.11
N CYS A 48 -22.03 -2.31 -19.18
CA CYS A 48 -21.36 -1.02 -19.36
C CYS A 48 -22.23 0.20 -19.01
N ALA A 49 -23.47 0.03 -18.58
CA ALA A 49 -24.36 1.16 -18.28
C ALA A 49 -23.81 2.13 -17.20
N ALA A 50 -23.10 1.60 -16.20
CA ALA A 50 -22.46 2.41 -15.15
C ALA A 50 -21.26 3.25 -15.66
N TYR A 51 -20.74 2.94 -16.84
CA TYR A 51 -19.56 3.59 -17.43
C TYR A 51 -19.91 4.59 -18.53
N GLU A 52 -21.20 4.71 -18.92
CA GLU A 52 -21.65 5.61 -20.00
C GLU A 52 -21.26 7.07 -19.77
N SER A 53 -21.22 7.52 -18.49
CA SER A 53 -20.84 8.87 -18.11
C SER A 53 -19.39 9.24 -18.43
N TYR A 54 -18.50 8.25 -18.62
CA TYR A 54 -17.11 8.47 -18.99
C TYR A 54 -16.90 8.70 -20.48
N GLY A 55 -17.90 8.34 -21.31
CA GLY A 55 -17.89 8.52 -22.78
C GLY A 55 -17.01 7.53 -23.52
N ASP A 56 -16.90 7.73 -24.84
CA ASP A 56 -16.02 6.95 -25.71
C ASP A 56 -14.59 7.49 -25.65
N LEU A 57 -13.69 6.69 -25.09
CA LEU A 57 -12.26 6.99 -24.94
C LEU A 57 -11.39 6.08 -25.83
N SER A 58 -11.96 5.52 -26.91
CA SER A 58 -11.28 4.63 -27.83
C SER A 58 -9.97 5.23 -28.34
N GLY A 59 -8.89 4.45 -28.23
CA GLY A 59 -7.54 4.86 -28.65
C GLY A 59 -6.84 5.85 -27.72
N LYS A 60 -7.44 6.22 -26.59
CA LYS A 60 -6.82 7.06 -25.56
C LYS A 60 -5.99 6.19 -24.61
N THR A 61 -4.91 6.77 -24.10
CA THR A 61 -4.05 6.13 -23.11
C THR A 61 -3.90 7.03 -21.88
N VAL A 62 -3.99 6.44 -20.70
CA VAL A 62 -3.68 7.09 -19.42
C VAL A 62 -2.51 6.35 -18.77
N THR A 63 -1.49 7.08 -18.36
CA THR A 63 -0.34 6.54 -17.63
C THR A 63 -0.52 6.71 -16.12
N VAL A 64 -0.25 5.65 -15.36
CA VAL A 64 -0.29 5.64 -13.90
C VAL A 64 1.12 5.40 -13.37
N TYR A 65 1.53 6.17 -12.36
CA TYR A 65 2.80 6.00 -11.65
C TYR A 65 2.56 5.92 -10.13
N THR A 66 3.21 4.96 -9.47
CA THR A 66 2.95 4.67 -8.05
C THR A 66 4.13 3.96 -7.39
N SER A 67 4.16 3.95 -6.04
CA SER A 67 5.07 3.12 -5.23
C SER A 67 4.66 1.65 -5.15
N ILE A 68 3.42 1.30 -5.54
CA ILE A 68 2.89 -0.06 -5.46
C ILE A 68 3.52 -0.90 -6.56
N VAL A 69 4.26 -1.93 -6.17
CA VAL A 69 4.98 -2.87 -7.04
C VAL A 69 4.51 -4.31 -6.81
N ALA A 70 4.98 -5.24 -7.62
CA ALA A 70 4.65 -6.66 -7.43
C ALA A 70 4.98 -7.11 -5.99
N PRO A 71 4.10 -7.93 -5.39
CA PRO A 71 2.91 -8.57 -5.97
C PRO A 71 1.60 -7.78 -5.86
N GLU A 72 1.61 -6.59 -5.29
CA GLU A 72 0.42 -5.77 -5.01
C GLU A 72 -0.15 -5.06 -6.25
N ASP A 73 0.62 -4.94 -7.33
CA ASP A 73 0.28 -4.22 -8.56
C ASP A 73 -0.80 -4.91 -9.41
N GLN A 74 -0.76 -6.25 -9.52
CA GLN A 74 -1.64 -6.99 -10.42
C GLN A 74 -3.14 -6.79 -10.11
N PRO A 75 -3.60 -6.80 -8.85
CA PRO A 75 -4.99 -6.48 -8.51
C PRO A 75 -5.42 -5.05 -8.90
N HIS A 76 -4.50 -4.09 -8.93
CA HIS A 76 -4.79 -2.76 -9.46
C HIS A 76 -5.03 -2.81 -10.97
N ILE A 77 -4.13 -3.44 -11.72
CA ILE A 77 -4.23 -3.60 -13.18
C ILE A 77 -5.52 -4.34 -13.55
N ASP A 78 -5.85 -5.42 -12.86
CA ASP A 78 -7.06 -6.19 -13.11
C ASP A 78 -8.34 -5.39 -12.84
N SER A 79 -8.33 -4.49 -11.88
CA SER A 79 -9.47 -3.63 -11.52
C SER A 79 -9.78 -2.56 -12.58
N TYR A 80 -8.88 -2.28 -13.53
CA TYR A 80 -9.11 -1.31 -14.60
C TYR A 80 -9.86 -1.90 -15.79
N LYS A 81 -9.86 -3.24 -15.95
CA LYS A 81 -10.46 -3.94 -17.08
C LYS A 81 -11.89 -3.52 -17.39
N PRO A 82 -12.81 -3.41 -16.40
CA PRO A 82 -14.17 -2.97 -16.69
C PRO A 82 -14.24 -1.56 -17.31
N PHE A 83 -13.39 -0.66 -16.86
CA PHE A 83 -13.29 0.69 -17.42
C PHE A 83 -12.73 0.67 -18.84
N GLU A 84 -11.65 -0.08 -19.08
CA GLU A 84 -11.02 -0.20 -20.39
C GLU A 84 -11.97 -0.84 -21.42
N GLU A 85 -12.66 -1.91 -21.05
CA GLU A 85 -13.61 -2.62 -21.91
C GLU A 85 -14.81 -1.75 -22.27
N CYS A 86 -15.33 -0.95 -21.33
CA CYS A 86 -16.53 -0.16 -21.56
C CYS A 86 -16.25 1.20 -22.22
N THR A 87 -15.06 1.78 -22.05
CA THR A 87 -14.71 3.09 -22.60
C THR A 87 -13.79 3.04 -23.81
N GLY A 88 -13.08 1.90 -24.01
CA GLY A 88 -12.05 1.77 -25.05
C GLY A 88 -10.72 2.45 -24.71
N ALA A 89 -10.55 2.98 -23.52
CA ALA A 89 -9.27 3.52 -23.04
C ALA A 89 -8.26 2.39 -22.78
N SER A 90 -6.97 2.74 -22.70
CA SER A 90 -5.90 1.84 -22.28
C SER A 90 -5.13 2.45 -21.12
N ILE A 91 -4.98 1.71 -20.02
CA ILE A 91 -4.27 2.17 -18.83
C ILE A 91 -2.88 1.54 -18.80
N LYS A 92 -1.84 2.37 -18.65
CA LYS A 92 -0.46 1.93 -18.53
C LYS A 92 0.04 2.16 -17.11
N TYR A 93 0.20 1.07 -16.39
CA TYR A 93 0.67 1.07 -15.01
C TYR A 93 2.19 0.99 -14.93
N GLU A 94 2.79 1.79 -14.06
CA GLU A 94 4.21 1.78 -13.73
C GLU A 94 4.37 1.90 -12.20
N GLY A 95 4.85 0.83 -11.56
CA GLY A 95 5.23 0.80 -10.14
C GLY A 95 6.74 1.01 -9.97
N SER A 96 7.17 1.70 -8.91
CA SER A 96 8.58 1.94 -8.62
C SER A 96 8.83 2.12 -7.13
N LYS A 97 9.84 1.43 -6.59
CA LYS A 97 10.32 1.63 -5.21
C LYS A 97 11.02 2.99 -5.00
N GLU A 98 11.26 3.74 -6.08
CA GLU A 98 11.87 5.08 -6.07
C GLU A 98 10.82 6.18 -6.34
N PHE A 99 9.55 5.88 -6.10
CA PHE A 99 8.40 6.70 -6.50
C PHE A 99 8.51 8.13 -5.99
N GLU A 100 8.75 8.34 -4.69
CA GLU A 100 8.72 9.64 -4.03
C GLU A 100 9.74 10.61 -4.61
N THR A 101 10.94 10.11 -4.89
CA THR A 101 12.03 10.90 -5.50
C THR A 101 11.80 11.08 -7.00
N GLN A 102 11.48 9.99 -7.70
CA GLN A 102 11.36 10.01 -9.16
C GLN A 102 10.16 10.82 -9.64
N LEU A 103 9.05 10.84 -8.91
CA LEU A 103 7.91 11.69 -9.25
C LEU A 103 8.33 13.16 -9.30
N GLN A 104 9.04 13.64 -8.29
CA GLN A 104 9.53 15.03 -8.26
C GLN A 104 10.54 15.34 -9.39
N VAL A 105 11.40 14.38 -9.71
CA VAL A 105 12.36 14.50 -10.84
C VAL A 105 11.59 14.61 -12.16
N ARG A 106 10.57 13.77 -12.37
CA ARG A 106 9.72 13.80 -13.58
C ARG A 106 8.96 15.12 -13.71
N LEU A 107 8.39 15.60 -12.61
CA LEU A 107 7.68 16.90 -12.56
C LEU A 107 8.62 18.05 -12.94
N LYS A 108 9.82 18.09 -12.35
CA LYS A 108 10.84 19.10 -12.66
C LYS A 108 11.31 19.05 -14.11
N ALA A 109 11.32 17.87 -14.72
CA ALA A 109 11.70 17.68 -16.11
C ALA A 109 10.56 17.93 -17.10
N GLY A 110 9.33 18.23 -16.64
CA GLY A 110 8.15 18.38 -17.48
C GLY A 110 7.68 17.05 -18.11
N ASN A 111 7.98 15.93 -17.47
CA ASN A 111 7.63 14.58 -17.92
C ASN A 111 6.81 13.85 -16.84
N ALA A 112 5.75 14.52 -16.37
CA ALA A 112 4.82 13.95 -15.41
C ALA A 112 4.09 12.73 -15.97
N PRO A 113 3.71 11.73 -15.13
CA PRO A 113 2.68 10.76 -15.51
C PRO A 113 1.34 11.48 -15.65
N ASP A 114 0.34 10.84 -16.27
CA ASP A 114 -1.01 11.41 -16.29
C ASP A 114 -1.66 11.37 -14.91
N ILE A 115 -1.47 10.27 -14.20
CA ILE A 115 -1.95 10.03 -12.84
C ILE A 115 -0.81 9.50 -11.97
N ALA A 116 -0.75 9.93 -10.71
CA ALA A 116 0.04 9.30 -9.68
C ALA A 116 -0.81 8.89 -8.48
N TYR A 117 -0.49 7.75 -7.87
CA TYR A 117 -1.02 7.37 -6.56
C TYR A 117 -0.02 7.81 -5.50
N ILE A 118 -0.41 8.78 -4.72
CA ILE A 118 0.44 9.44 -3.72
C ILE A 118 0.02 8.94 -2.34
N PRO A 119 0.84 8.15 -1.63
CA PRO A 119 0.49 7.69 -0.28
C PRO A 119 0.56 8.82 0.75
N GLN A 120 1.39 9.84 0.53
CA GLN A 120 1.66 10.88 1.51
C GLN A 120 0.95 12.21 1.17
N PRO A 121 -0.09 12.63 1.92
CA PRO A 121 -0.65 13.97 1.82
C PRO A 121 0.38 15.10 2.01
N GLY A 122 1.44 14.86 2.78
CA GLY A 122 2.57 15.78 2.92
C GLY A 122 3.38 15.96 1.64
N LEU A 123 3.58 14.87 0.87
CA LEU A 123 4.19 14.93 -0.46
C LEU A 123 3.27 15.67 -1.45
N LEU A 124 1.95 15.42 -1.40
CA LEU A 124 0.99 16.16 -2.22
C LEU A 124 1.08 17.67 -1.97
N LYS A 125 1.14 18.11 -0.72
CA LYS A 125 1.33 19.53 -0.36
C LYS A 125 2.65 20.07 -0.94
N THR A 126 3.71 19.31 -0.88
CA THR A 126 5.02 19.66 -1.45
C THR A 126 4.92 19.82 -2.97
N ILE A 127 4.25 18.91 -3.67
CA ILE A 127 4.07 18.94 -5.12
C ILE A 127 3.24 20.17 -5.52
N VAL A 128 2.11 20.41 -4.87
CA VAL A 128 1.27 21.60 -5.14
C VAL A 128 2.07 22.90 -4.95
N GLY A 129 2.88 22.99 -3.89
CA GLY A 129 3.67 24.18 -3.60
C GLY A 129 4.85 24.40 -4.56
N GLN A 130 5.50 23.34 -5.03
CA GLN A 130 6.69 23.43 -5.89
C GLN A 130 6.39 23.38 -7.38
N PHE A 131 5.31 22.68 -7.78
CA PHE A 131 4.94 22.41 -9.18
C PHE A 131 3.47 22.72 -9.45
N PRO A 132 2.97 23.95 -9.08
CA PRO A 132 1.53 24.26 -9.16
C PRO A 132 0.96 24.17 -10.58
N ASP A 133 1.79 24.38 -11.61
CA ASP A 133 1.37 24.31 -13.02
C ASP A 133 1.39 22.87 -13.58
N SER A 134 1.89 21.89 -12.81
CA SER A 134 2.01 20.50 -13.23
C SER A 134 0.92 19.61 -12.68
N ILE A 135 0.19 20.04 -11.65
CA ILE A 135 -0.89 19.27 -11.02
C ILE A 135 -2.25 19.90 -11.32
N VAL A 136 -3.25 19.08 -11.56
CA VAL A 136 -4.60 19.50 -11.96
C VAL A 136 -5.56 19.35 -10.77
N GLU A 137 -6.42 20.34 -10.52
CA GLU A 137 -7.52 20.20 -9.57
C GLU A 137 -8.44 19.03 -10.00
N ALA A 138 -8.90 18.26 -9.03
CA ALA A 138 -9.76 17.10 -9.30
C ALA A 138 -11.03 17.53 -10.06
N SER A 139 -11.42 16.72 -11.04
CA SER A 139 -12.58 17.00 -11.89
C SER A 139 -13.87 17.10 -11.08
N ALA A 140 -14.89 17.74 -11.66
CA ALA A 140 -16.22 17.81 -11.03
C ALA A 140 -16.80 16.42 -10.74
N GLY A 141 -16.57 15.44 -11.63
CA GLY A 141 -16.99 14.05 -11.43
C GLY A 141 -16.28 13.39 -10.25
N THR A 142 -14.97 13.57 -10.16
CA THR A 142 -14.16 13.10 -9.03
C THR A 142 -14.61 13.71 -7.71
N SER A 143 -14.79 15.04 -7.70
CA SER A 143 -15.25 15.76 -6.50
C SER A 143 -16.63 15.29 -6.05
N ALA A 144 -17.57 15.09 -6.99
CA ALA A 144 -18.91 14.60 -6.69
C ALA A 144 -18.92 13.19 -6.09
N ASN A 145 -18.06 12.28 -6.59
CA ASN A 145 -17.89 10.95 -6.01
C ASN A 145 -17.37 11.05 -4.58
N VAL A 146 -16.31 11.82 -4.37
CA VAL A 146 -15.71 11.94 -3.03
C VAL A 146 -16.67 12.61 -2.04
N ASP A 147 -17.40 13.65 -2.44
CA ASP A 147 -18.41 14.29 -1.59
C ASP A 147 -19.57 13.37 -1.21
N LYS A 148 -19.88 12.39 -2.08
CA LYS A 148 -20.98 11.47 -1.86
C LYS A 148 -20.59 10.23 -1.07
N TYR A 149 -19.41 9.70 -1.30
CA TYR A 149 -19.03 8.36 -0.85
C TYR A 149 -17.93 8.31 0.21
N TYR A 150 -17.30 9.45 0.53
CA TYR A 150 -16.23 9.48 1.52
C TYR A 150 -16.53 10.46 2.65
N ALA A 151 -16.01 10.18 3.83
CA ALA A 151 -16.04 11.15 4.92
C ALA A 151 -15.21 12.40 4.59
N ALA A 152 -15.58 13.56 5.14
CA ALA A 152 -14.91 14.83 4.89
C ALA A 152 -13.42 14.82 5.26
N SER A 153 -13.02 14.04 6.26
CA SER A 153 -11.61 13.86 6.64
C SER A 153 -10.78 13.29 5.49
N TRP A 154 -11.30 12.30 4.78
CA TRP A 154 -10.61 11.70 3.62
C TRP A 154 -10.44 12.70 2.47
N LYS A 155 -11.47 13.52 2.18
CA LYS A 155 -11.35 14.61 1.21
C LYS A 155 -10.30 15.62 1.66
N GLY A 156 -10.23 15.89 2.98
CA GLY A 156 -9.27 16.81 3.57
C GLY A 156 -7.81 16.45 3.27
N TYR A 157 -7.46 15.17 3.28
CA TYR A 157 -6.10 14.70 2.97
C TYR A 157 -5.68 14.99 1.52
N GLY A 158 -6.61 14.98 0.59
CA GLY A 158 -6.38 15.34 -0.83
C GLY A 158 -6.56 16.84 -1.15
N THR A 159 -6.81 17.68 -0.13
CA THR A 159 -7.05 19.11 -0.28
C THR A 159 -5.85 19.93 0.19
N VAL A 160 -5.38 20.83 -0.66
CA VAL A 160 -4.28 21.76 -0.35
C VAL A 160 -4.75 23.20 -0.61
N ASP A 161 -4.59 24.09 0.35
CA ASP A 161 -4.98 25.51 0.26
C ASP A 161 -6.43 25.73 -0.22
N GLY A 162 -7.34 24.86 0.23
CA GLY A 162 -8.76 24.90 -0.09
C GLY A 162 -9.14 24.35 -1.47
N LYS A 163 -8.19 23.82 -2.24
CA LYS A 163 -8.41 23.20 -3.54
C LYS A 163 -8.22 21.69 -3.45
N PHE A 164 -9.14 20.94 -4.05
CA PHE A 164 -9.11 19.50 -4.04
C PHE A 164 -8.35 18.95 -5.26
N TYR A 165 -7.27 18.22 -5.03
CA TYR A 165 -6.37 17.69 -6.07
C TYR A 165 -6.38 16.16 -6.19
N ALA A 166 -6.51 15.46 -5.06
CA ALA A 166 -6.30 14.02 -5.06
C ALA A 166 -7.45 13.28 -4.34
N ALA A 167 -8.08 12.35 -5.05
CA ALA A 167 -9.16 11.53 -4.50
C ALA A 167 -8.60 10.37 -3.68
N PRO A 168 -9.23 9.98 -2.55
CA PRO A 168 -8.86 8.75 -1.86
C PRO A 168 -8.99 7.55 -2.81
N LEU A 169 -7.99 6.67 -2.81
CA LEU A 169 -7.93 5.45 -3.63
C LEU A 169 -8.20 4.21 -2.78
N GLY A 170 -7.25 3.87 -1.93
CA GLY A 170 -7.32 2.77 -0.98
C GLY A 170 -7.23 3.27 0.45
N ALA A 171 -7.49 2.35 1.38
CA ALA A 171 -7.23 2.52 2.80
C ALA A 171 -6.54 1.26 3.32
N ASN A 172 -5.79 1.37 4.39
CA ASN A 172 -5.19 0.23 5.06
C ASN A 172 -5.24 0.40 6.57
N VAL A 173 -5.20 -0.72 7.29
CA VAL A 173 -5.02 -0.78 8.74
C VAL A 173 -3.55 -1.09 8.99
N LYS A 174 -2.86 -0.22 9.69
CA LYS A 174 -1.45 -0.40 10.09
C LYS A 174 -1.28 -1.05 11.46
N SER A 175 -2.36 -1.14 12.22
CA SER A 175 -2.41 -1.70 13.58
C SER A 175 -2.62 -3.21 13.57
N PHE A 176 -1.79 -3.97 12.83
CA PHE A 176 -1.85 -5.44 12.83
C PHE A 176 -0.55 -6.09 13.26
N VAL A 177 -0.71 -7.26 13.88
CA VAL A 177 0.36 -8.22 14.16
C VAL A 177 0.01 -9.52 13.46
N TRP A 178 0.82 -9.87 12.47
CA TRP A 178 0.75 -11.14 11.76
C TRP A 178 1.37 -12.25 12.59
N TYR A 179 0.79 -13.44 12.56
CA TYR A 179 1.22 -14.59 13.34
C TYR A 179 0.83 -15.90 12.65
N SER A 180 1.41 -17.03 13.07
CA SER A 180 0.95 -18.35 12.65
C SER A 180 -0.05 -18.89 13.68
N PRO A 181 -1.34 -19.11 13.29
CA PRO A 181 -2.35 -19.67 14.17
C PRO A 181 -1.96 -21.05 14.73
N SER A 182 -1.38 -21.91 13.90
CA SER A 182 -0.92 -23.25 14.31
C SER A 182 0.19 -23.18 15.33
N MET A 183 1.21 -22.33 15.14
CA MET A 183 2.29 -22.15 16.11
C MET A 183 1.77 -21.65 17.46
N PHE A 184 0.80 -20.74 17.46
CA PHE A 184 0.17 -20.28 18.70
C PHE A 184 -0.59 -21.41 19.40
N ALA A 185 -1.40 -22.17 18.66
CA ALA A 185 -2.17 -23.29 19.20
C ALA A 185 -1.26 -24.39 19.77
N ASP A 186 -0.21 -24.79 19.05
CA ASP A 186 0.72 -25.85 19.43
C ASP A 186 1.49 -25.51 20.73
N ASN A 187 1.71 -24.20 20.99
CA ASN A 187 2.39 -23.70 22.17
C ASN A 187 1.45 -23.21 23.28
N GLY A 188 0.14 -23.25 23.05
CA GLY A 188 -0.87 -22.78 23.99
C GLY A 188 -0.77 -21.27 24.26
N TYR A 189 -0.39 -20.49 23.24
CA TYR A 189 -0.37 -19.02 23.32
C TYR A 189 -1.73 -18.45 22.96
N GLU A 190 -2.13 -17.41 23.66
CA GLU A 190 -3.36 -16.67 23.43
C GLU A 190 -3.07 -15.33 22.75
N ILE A 191 -4.01 -14.84 21.97
CA ILE A 191 -3.93 -13.48 21.37
C ILE A 191 -3.98 -12.45 22.50
N PRO A 192 -2.95 -11.58 22.64
CA PRO A 192 -2.89 -10.57 23.70
C PRO A 192 -3.95 -9.48 23.48
N LYS A 193 -4.57 -9.03 24.57
CA LYS A 193 -5.62 -8.00 24.57
C LYS A 193 -5.10 -6.62 24.96
N THR A 194 -3.91 -6.57 25.57
CA THR A 194 -3.25 -5.34 25.99
C THR A 194 -1.79 -5.35 25.58
N TYR A 195 -1.17 -4.18 25.49
CA TYR A 195 0.26 -4.05 25.21
C TYR A 195 1.13 -4.79 26.24
N ASP A 196 0.76 -4.75 27.52
CA ASP A 196 1.49 -5.46 28.58
C ASP A 196 1.41 -6.99 28.38
N GLU A 197 0.25 -7.52 27.95
CA GLU A 197 0.12 -8.94 27.61
C GLU A 197 0.94 -9.30 26.37
N LEU A 198 1.07 -8.41 25.39
CA LEU A 198 1.93 -8.61 24.20
C LEU A 198 3.41 -8.72 24.60
N ILE A 199 3.87 -7.89 25.51
CA ILE A 199 5.23 -7.95 26.04
C ILE A 199 5.43 -9.22 26.86
N ALA A 200 4.47 -9.58 27.72
CA ALA A 200 4.53 -10.82 28.51
C ALA A 200 4.56 -12.08 27.61
N LEU A 201 3.81 -12.09 26.50
CA LEU A 201 3.88 -13.14 25.47
C LEU A 201 5.26 -13.18 24.82
N SER A 202 5.84 -12.01 24.48
CA SER A 202 7.18 -11.94 23.89
C SER A 202 8.25 -12.51 24.84
N ASP A 203 8.18 -12.17 26.14
CA ASP A 203 9.05 -12.75 27.15
C ASP A 203 8.88 -14.27 27.30
N LYS A 204 7.63 -14.74 27.25
CA LYS A 204 7.32 -16.15 27.32
C LYS A 204 7.91 -16.91 26.13
N ILE A 205 7.77 -16.40 24.90
CA ILE A 205 8.35 -17.00 23.69
C ILE A 205 9.88 -17.08 23.82
N VAL A 206 10.53 -16.02 24.33
CA VAL A 206 11.98 -16.05 24.57
C VAL A 206 12.35 -17.14 25.60
N ALA A 207 11.55 -17.31 26.65
CA ALA A 207 11.80 -18.34 27.68
C ALA A 207 11.61 -19.74 27.12
N ASP A 208 10.59 -19.96 26.29
CA ASP A 208 10.23 -21.27 25.76
C ASP A 208 11.17 -21.69 24.59
N HIS A 209 11.53 -20.77 23.70
CA HIS A 209 12.18 -21.08 22.41
C HIS A 209 13.52 -20.34 22.17
N GLY A 210 13.92 -19.43 23.06
CA GLY A 210 15.14 -18.64 22.85
C GLY A 210 16.42 -19.48 22.77
N ALA A 211 16.45 -20.66 23.44
CA ALA A 211 17.56 -21.60 23.35
C ALA A 211 17.70 -22.25 21.96
N GLU A 212 16.62 -22.31 21.18
CA GLU A 212 16.56 -22.83 19.82
C GLU A 212 16.87 -21.75 18.78
N GLY A 213 17.02 -20.49 19.22
CA GLY A 213 17.24 -19.35 18.36
C GLY A 213 15.97 -18.72 17.75
N ILE A 214 14.79 -19.27 18.08
CA ILE A 214 13.50 -18.76 17.61
C ILE A 214 13.17 -17.48 18.40
N LYS A 215 12.62 -16.48 17.72
CA LYS A 215 12.34 -15.16 18.28
C LYS A 215 10.84 -14.88 18.35
N PRO A 216 10.38 -14.05 19.30
CA PRO A 216 8.99 -13.57 19.28
C PRO A 216 8.65 -12.77 18.03
N TRP A 217 9.57 -11.97 17.49
CA TRP A 217 9.31 -11.06 16.39
C TRP A 217 10.23 -11.29 15.19
N CYS A 218 9.65 -11.22 14.00
CA CYS A 218 10.36 -10.93 12.75
C CYS A 218 10.14 -9.47 12.38
N ALA A 219 11.11 -8.85 11.72
CA ALA A 219 10.97 -7.49 11.22
C ALA A 219 11.86 -7.24 10.00
N GLY A 220 11.44 -6.30 9.17
CA GLY A 220 12.18 -5.71 8.07
C GLY A 220 11.67 -4.29 7.87
N ILE A 221 12.56 -3.31 7.69
CA ILE A 221 12.21 -1.91 7.48
C ILE A 221 12.77 -1.35 6.18
N GLY A 222 13.40 -2.20 5.35
CA GLY A 222 13.90 -1.86 4.03
C GLY A 222 12.74 -1.62 3.04
N SER A 223 12.83 -0.57 2.24
CA SER A 223 11.85 -0.22 1.21
C SER A 223 12.48 0.71 0.16
N GLY A 224 13.67 0.36 -0.37
CA GLY A 224 14.36 1.22 -1.30
C GLY A 224 14.63 2.61 -0.72
N GLU A 225 14.26 3.69 -1.43
CA GLU A 225 14.41 5.08 -0.97
C GLU A 225 13.47 5.44 0.19
N ALA A 226 12.37 4.71 0.35
CA ALA A 226 11.42 4.89 1.46
C ALA A 226 11.79 4.06 2.71
N THR A 227 12.99 3.45 2.75
CA THR A 227 13.46 2.69 3.91
C THR A 227 13.27 3.47 5.21
N GLY A 228 12.65 2.83 6.21
CA GLY A 228 12.37 3.41 7.51
C GLY A 228 10.88 3.61 7.82
N TRP A 229 10.00 3.71 6.81
CA TRP A 229 8.57 3.86 7.04
C TRP A 229 7.97 2.74 7.92
N PRO A 230 8.37 1.46 7.84
CA PRO A 230 7.82 0.48 8.76
C PRO A 230 8.21 0.72 10.23
N ALA A 231 9.36 1.36 10.46
CA ALA A 231 9.78 1.72 11.81
C ALA A 231 9.05 2.96 12.35
N THR A 232 8.69 3.93 11.47
CA THR A 232 7.86 5.06 11.90
C THR A 232 6.46 4.60 12.28
N ASP A 233 5.88 3.65 11.56
CA ASP A 233 4.60 3.02 11.88
C ASP A 233 4.55 2.45 13.33
N TRP A 234 5.64 1.86 13.80
CA TRP A 234 5.73 1.38 15.17
C TRP A 234 5.65 2.54 16.19
N LEU A 235 6.37 3.63 15.93
CA LEU A 235 6.34 4.80 16.81
C LEU A 235 4.97 5.48 16.78
N GLU A 236 4.42 5.66 15.61
CA GLU A 236 3.12 6.29 15.41
C GLU A 236 2.01 5.54 16.12
N ASP A 237 1.99 4.23 15.96
CA ASP A 237 1.00 3.36 16.58
C ASP A 237 1.10 3.40 18.12
N LEU A 238 2.32 3.46 18.68
CA LEU A 238 2.52 3.60 20.13
C LEU A 238 2.21 5.00 20.65
N VAL A 239 2.52 6.07 19.89
CA VAL A 239 2.11 7.43 20.26
C VAL A 239 0.59 7.53 20.31
N LEU A 240 -0.10 7.02 19.29
CA LEU A 240 -1.57 7.01 19.24
C LEU A 240 -2.19 6.28 20.43
N ARG A 241 -1.63 5.14 20.84
CA ARG A 241 -2.12 4.32 21.94
C ARG A 241 -1.83 4.89 23.32
N GLU A 242 -0.64 5.45 23.50
CA GLU A 242 -0.16 5.87 24.80
C GLU A 242 -0.52 7.32 25.12
N ALA A 243 -0.35 8.21 24.13
CA ALA A 243 -0.60 9.64 24.30
C ALA A 243 -1.98 10.09 23.83
N GLY A 244 -2.66 9.26 23.03
CA GLY A 244 -4.01 9.52 22.50
C GLY A 244 -4.03 10.42 21.28
N ILE A 245 -5.21 10.48 20.63
CA ILE A 245 -5.41 11.14 19.32
C ILE A 245 -5.13 12.65 19.38
N ASP A 246 -5.40 13.33 20.49
CA ASP A 246 -5.14 14.77 20.61
C ASP A 246 -3.65 15.12 20.58
N VAL A 247 -2.82 14.32 21.26
CA VAL A 247 -1.36 14.48 21.23
C VAL A 247 -0.82 14.06 19.87
N TYR A 248 -1.32 12.98 19.32
CA TYR A 248 -0.98 12.49 17.98
C TYR A 248 -1.18 13.58 16.91
N ASN A 249 -2.36 14.20 16.86
CA ASN A 249 -2.67 15.27 15.91
C ASN A 249 -1.79 16.52 16.09
N LYS A 250 -1.47 16.89 17.33
CA LYS A 250 -0.55 18.00 17.62
C LYS A 250 0.90 17.68 17.28
N TRP A 251 1.30 16.43 17.37
CA TRP A 251 2.61 15.97 16.95
C TRP A 251 2.78 16.08 15.42
N ILE A 252 1.80 15.68 14.65
CA ILE A 252 1.76 15.83 13.18
C ILE A 252 1.96 17.28 12.74
N THR A 253 1.47 18.25 13.51
CA THR A 253 1.56 19.69 13.20
C THR A 253 2.75 20.39 13.89
N ASN A 254 3.60 19.62 14.59
CA ASN A 254 4.72 20.14 15.37
C ASN A 254 4.32 21.08 16.52
N GLU A 255 3.08 21.06 16.97
CA GLU A 255 2.67 21.68 18.24
C GLU A 255 3.25 20.89 19.42
N VAL A 256 3.16 19.58 19.41
CA VAL A 256 3.96 18.66 20.22
C VAL A 256 5.24 18.33 19.46
N LYS A 257 6.39 18.44 20.12
CA LYS A 257 7.71 18.26 19.51
C LYS A 257 8.11 16.80 19.47
N PHE A 258 9.00 16.40 18.54
CA PHE A 258 9.54 15.04 18.50
C PHE A 258 10.26 14.65 19.79
N ASN A 259 10.96 15.59 20.43
CA ASN A 259 11.63 15.37 21.70
C ASN A 259 10.76 15.64 22.95
N ASP A 260 9.43 15.69 22.79
CA ASP A 260 8.50 15.69 23.91
C ASP A 260 8.62 14.39 24.71
N PRO A 261 8.53 14.44 26.06
CA PRO A 261 8.63 13.24 26.89
C PRO A 261 7.65 12.11 26.53
N GLN A 262 6.45 12.42 26.02
CA GLN A 262 5.46 11.41 25.61
C GLN A 262 5.91 10.67 24.33
N ILE A 263 6.45 11.40 23.35
CA ILE A 263 7.00 10.80 22.13
C ILE A 263 8.25 9.97 22.46
N ALA A 264 9.12 10.49 23.33
CA ALA A 264 10.31 9.76 23.79
C ALA A 264 9.95 8.46 24.56
N ALA A 265 8.89 8.47 25.37
CA ALA A 265 8.41 7.27 26.05
C ALA A 265 7.91 6.21 25.05
N ALA A 266 7.15 6.62 24.04
CA ALA A 266 6.69 5.73 22.97
C ALA A 266 7.88 5.13 22.19
N LEU A 267 8.88 5.94 21.81
CA LEU A 267 10.08 5.46 21.11
C LEU A 267 10.87 4.45 21.97
N GLY A 268 10.98 4.70 23.28
CA GLY A 268 11.60 3.76 24.21
C GLY A 268 10.92 2.38 24.22
N LYS A 269 9.57 2.34 24.11
CA LYS A 269 8.81 1.08 24.00
C LYS A 269 9.06 0.38 22.65
N VAL A 270 9.11 1.13 21.55
CA VAL A 270 9.51 0.57 20.25
C VAL A 270 10.91 -0.04 20.32
N GLY A 271 11.86 0.67 20.98
CA GLY A 271 13.23 0.20 21.14
C GLY A 271 13.36 -1.05 22.01
N ALA A 272 12.48 -1.19 23.00
CA ALA A 272 12.42 -2.39 23.83
C ALA A 272 12.07 -3.66 23.01
N ILE A 273 11.43 -3.49 21.86
CA ILE A 273 11.15 -4.58 20.89
C ILE A 273 12.22 -4.58 19.80
N LEU A 274 12.26 -3.54 18.95
CA LEU A 274 13.02 -3.55 17.69
C LEU A 274 14.54 -3.53 17.85
N LYS A 275 15.06 -3.11 19.01
CA LYS A 275 16.51 -3.10 19.32
C LYS A 275 16.91 -4.20 20.29
N ASN A 276 16.05 -5.18 20.51
CA ASN A 276 16.29 -6.28 21.45
C ASN A 276 16.66 -7.56 20.71
N ASP A 277 17.93 -7.96 20.78
CA ASP A 277 18.45 -9.17 20.14
C ASP A 277 17.77 -10.47 20.62
N LYS A 278 17.10 -10.47 21.78
CA LYS A 278 16.32 -11.61 22.24
C LYS A 278 14.94 -11.66 21.56
N TYR A 279 14.43 -10.52 21.12
CA TYR A 279 13.08 -10.41 20.62
C TYR A 279 12.99 -10.50 19.09
N VAL A 280 13.96 -9.93 18.38
CA VAL A 280 13.81 -9.74 16.94
C VAL A 280 14.73 -10.65 16.13
N ASN A 281 14.15 -11.27 15.09
CA ASN A 281 14.86 -11.97 14.02
C ASN A 281 14.81 -11.10 12.75
N GLY A 282 15.97 -10.58 12.33
CA GLY A 282 16.13 -9.88 11.06
C GLY A 282 16.35 -10.82 9.86
N GLY A 283 16.51 -12.12 10.13
CA GLY A 283 16.69 -13.15 9.12
C GLY A 283 18.10 -13.27 8.54
N ILE A 284 18.95 -12.26 8.65
CA ILE A 284 20.30 -12.21 8.04
C ILE A 284 21.43 -11.87 9.03
N GLY A 285 21.15 -11.75 10.32
CA GLY A 285 22.17 -11.39 11.30
C GLY A 285 21.61 -10.95 12.64
N ASP A 286 22.25 -9.96 13.26
CA ASP A 286 21.77 -9.33 14.49
C ASP A 286 20.55 -8.43 14.20
N VAL A 287 19.98 -7.83 15.26
CA VAL A 287 18.80 -6.98 15.16
C VAL A 287 18.97 -5.81 14.18
N LYS A 288 20.19 -5.34 13.93
CA LYS A 288 20.45 -4.25 12.98
C LYS A 288 20.18 -4.65 11.53
N SER A 289 20.20 -5.96 11.22
CA SER A 289 19.93 -6.47 9.89
C SER A 289 18.52 -6.15 9.39
N ILE A 290 17.57 -5.85 10.30
CA ILE A 290 16.22 -5.42 9.89
C ILE A 290 16.22 -4.14 9.08
N ALA A 291 17.26 -3.28 9.22
CA ALA A 291 17.39 -2.06 8.43
C ALA A 291 17.67 -2.31 6.94
N THR A 292 18.16 -3.51 6.60
CA THR A 292 18.44 -3.96 5.22
C THR A 292 17.57 -5.12 4.76
N THR A 293 16.72 -5.63 5.65
CA THR A 293 15.68 -6.61 5.29
C THR A 293 14.50 -5.84 4.70
N GLU A 294 14.14 -6.15 3.47
CA GLU A 294 12.97 -5.54 2.81
C GLU A 294 11.70 -5.84 3.63
N PHE A 295 10.77 -4.89 3.68
CA PHE A 295 9.56 -5.06 4.47
C PHE A 295 8.73 -6.25 3.96
N GLN A 296 8.76 -6.52 2.65
CA GLN A 296 8.08 -7.66 2.04
C GLN A 296 8.60 -9.01 2.58
N ASP A 297 9.91 -9.06 2.87
CA ASP A 297 10.56 -10.29 3.37
C ASP A 297 10.48 -10.39 4.90
N GLY A 298 10.17 -9.28 5.58
CA GLY A 298 10.27 -9.14 7.04
C GLY A 298 9.43 -10.13 7.83
N GLY A 299 8.27 -10.57 7.32
CA GLY A 299 7.38 -11.52 7.98
C GLY A 299 7.54 -12.97 7.54
N LEU A 300 8.20 -13.23 6.40
CA LEU A 300 8.30 -14.57 5.81
C LEU A 300 8.90 -15.64 6.74
N PRO A 301 9.85 -15.31 7.66
CA PRO A 301 10.38 -16.29 8.60
C PRO A 301 9.33 -16.90 9.56
N ILE A 302 8.11 -16.36 9.65
CA ILE A 302 7.00 -17.00 10.37
C ILE A 302 6.67 -18.36 9.76
N LEU A 303 6.63 -18.45 8.43
CA LEU A 303 6.32 -19.69 7.70
C LEU A 303 7.36 -20.80 7.94
N ASP A 304 8.60 -20.42 8.25
CA ASP A 304 9.69 -21.32 8.57
C ASP A 304 9.79 -21.64 10.07
N GLY A 305 8.91 -21.07 10.91
CA GLY A 305 8.93 -21.22 12.37
C GLY A 305 10.11 -20.53 13.06
N ASN A 306 10.77 -19.56 12.40
CA ASN A 306 11.92 -18.84 12.95
C ASN A 306 11.53 -17.68 13.86
N CYS A 307 10.26 -17.26 13.81
CA CYS A 307 9.67 -16.25 14.68
C CYS A 307 8.14 -16.44 14.73
N PHE A 308 7.50 -15.84 15.73
CA PHE A 308 6.08 -16.01 15.99
C PHE A 308 5.20 -14.89 15.46
N MET A 309 5.71 -13.65 15.43
CA MET A 309 4.94 -12.44 15.15
C MET A 309 5.68 -11.49 14.22
N HIS A 310 4.91 -10.73 13.43
CA HIS A 310 5.41 -9.65 12.57
C HIS A 310 4.41 -8.50 12.56
N ARG A 311 4.82 -7.27 12.94
CA ARG A 311 3.93 -6.11 12.83
C ARG A 311 4.03 -5.51 11.44
N GLN A 312 2.92 -5.50 10.72
CA GLN A 312 2.82 -4.88 9.41
C GLN A 312 1.35 -4.60 9.06
N ALA A 313 1.13 -3.64 8.15
CA ALA A 313 -0.19 -3.23 7.71
C ALA A 313 -0.98 -4.35 7.00
N SER A 314 -2.28 -4.12 6.81
CA SER A 314 -3.20 -5.09 6.17
C SER A 314 -2.77 -5.50 4.76
N PHE A 315 -2.15 -4.59 3.99
CA PHE A 315 -1.68 -4.89 2.64
C PHE A 315 -0.58 -5.96 2.59
N TYR A 316 0.04 -6.27 3.73
CA TYR A 316 1.02 -7.35 3.81
C TYR A 316 0.44 -8.73 3.42
N ALA A 317 -0.89 -8.89 3.46
CA ALA A 317 -1.56 -10.08 2.97
C ALA A 317 -1.12 -10.49 1.54
N ALA A 318 -0.88 -9.51 0.68
CA ALA A 318 -0.44 -9.74 -0.69
C ALA A 318 1.04 -10.18 -0.80
N ASN A 319 1.84 -10.00 0.26
CA ASN A 319 3.28 -10.29 0.27
C ASN A 319 3.60 -11.73 0.74
N TRP A 320 2.60 -12.48 1.22
CA TRP A 320 2.79 -13.89 1.49
C TRP A 320 2.97 -14.68 0.18
N PRO A 321 3.80 -15.73 0.16
CA PRO A 321 3.99 -16.56 -1.03
C PRO A 321 2.68 -17.13 -1.57
N GLU A 322 2.61 -17.31 -2.90
CA GLU A 322 1.44 -17.91 -3.54
C GLU A 322 1.08 -19.27 -2.90
N GLY A 323 -0.18 -19.45 -2.57
CA GLY A 323 -0.69 -20.67 -1.93
C GLY A 323 -0.69 -20.64 -0.41
N THR A 324 -0.17 -19.57 0.22
CA THR A 324 -0.30 -19.37 1.67
C THR A 324 -1.78 -19.12 2.05
N ASP A 325 -2.29 -19.89 2.99
CA ASP A 325 -3.64 -19.69 3.54
C ASP A 325 -3.62 -18.55 4.57
N VAL A 326 -4.20 -17.41 4.20
CA VAL A 326 -4.31 -16.20 5.05
C VAL A 326 -5.68 -16.20 5.71
N SER A 327 -5.84 -16.98 6.76
CA SER A 327 -7.10 -17.10 7.52
C SER A 327 -6.86 -17.47 8.99
N GLU A 328 -7.90 -17.36 9.81
CA GLU A 328 -7.83 -17.66 11.26
C GLU A 328 -7.38 -19.09 11.58
N GLU A 329 -7.59 -20.05 10.67
CA GLU A 329 -7.19 -21.46 10.79
C GLU A 329 -6.09 -21.83 9.79
N GLY A 330 -5.57 -20.83 9.03
CA GLY A 330 -4.59 -21.00 7.97
C GLY A 330 -3.14 -20.99 8.44
N ASP A 331 -2.23 -20.80 7.47
CA ASP A 331 -0.79 -20.73 7.71
C ASP A 331 -0.40 -19.48 8.50
N VAL A 332 -1.03 -18.36 8.16
CA VAL A 332 -0.85 -17.04 8.79
C VAL A 332 -2.16 -16.28 8.90
N PHE A 333 -2.28 -15.46 9.92
CA PHE A 333 -3.35 -14.47 10.06
C PHE A 333 -2.84 -13.24 10.81
N ALA A 334 -3.69 -12.22 10.99
CA ALA A 334 -3.33 -11.05 11.79
C ALA A 334 -4.35 -10.82 12.89
N PHE A 335 -3.84 -10.41 14.05
CA PHE A 335 -4.66 -9.83 15.11
C PHE A 335 -4.40 -8.34 15.24
N TYR A 336 -5.38 -7.61 15.79
CA TYR A 336 -5.26 -6.19 16.07
C TYR A 336 -4.13 -5.93 17.07
N PHE A 337 -3.21 -5.01 16.75
CA PHE A 337 -2.15 -4.60 17.67
C PHE A 337 -2.78 -3.99 18.94
N PRO A 338 -2.59 -4.58 20.13
CA PRO A 338 -3.42 -4.26 21.28
C PRO A 338 -3.21 -2.84 21.80
N GLY A 339 -4.27 -2.28 22.37
CA GLY A 339 -4.20 -1.00 23.09
C GLY A 339 -3.52 -1.12 24.45
N MET A 340 -3.33 0.01 25.14
CA MET A 340 -2.80 0.02 26.50
C MET A 340 -3.79 -0.63 27.50
N THR A 341 -5.07 -0.59 27.19
CA THR A 341 -6.14 -1.30 27.90
C THR A 341 -6.99 -2.08 26.92
N ALA A 342 -7.71 -3.10 27.38
CA ALA A 342 -8.52 -3.95 26.50
C ALA A 342 -9.69 -3.22 25.83
N ASP A 343 -10.18 -2.13 26.42
CA ASP A 343 -11.28 -1.34 25.91
C ASP A 343 -10.85 -0.23 24.93
N SER A 344 -9.55 0.10 24.87
CA SER A 344 -8.98 1.12 23.98
C SER A 344 -8.42 0.46 22.73
N ARG A 345 -9.03 0.75 21.58
CA ARG A 345 -8.68 0.14 20.29
C ARG A 345 -8.44 1.18 19.19
N PRO A 346 -7.56 2.17 19.40
CA PRO A 346 -7.28 3.16 18.36
C PRO A 346 -6.63 2.48 17.15
N VAL A 347 -6.98 2.91 15.95
CA VAL A 347 -6.50 2.35 14.70
C VAL A 347 -5.55 3.33 14.03
N LEU A 348 -4.31 2.92 13.82
CA LEU A 348 -3.42 3.55 12.86
C LEU A 348 -3.76 3.04 11.47
N GLY A 349 -3.94 3.95 10.54
CA GLY A 349 -4.20 3.60 9.13
C GLY A 349 -3.53 4.57 8.18
N GLY A 350 -3.63 4.26 6.91
CA GLY A 350 -3.10 5.07 5.81
C GLY A 350 -3.93 4.85 4.56
N GLY A 351 -3.42 5.33 3.46
CA GLY A 351 -4.04 5.11 2.15
C GLY A 351 -3.41 5.98 1.08
N GLU A 352 -3.69 5.65 -0.17
CA GLU A 352 -3.18 6.36 -1.33
C GLU A 352 -4.23 7.33 -1.88
N PHE A 353 -3.75 8.37 -2.56
CA PHE A 353 -4.56 9.42 -3.16
C PHE A 353 -4.23 9.57 -4.64
N VAL A 354 -5.27 9.59 -5.48
CA VAL A 354 -5.15 9.71 -6.95
C VAL A 354 -5.05 11.17 -7.35
N ALA A 355 -3.87 11.62 -7.73
CA ALA A 355 -3.63 12.95 -8.28
C ALA A 355 -3.48 12.92 -9.80
N ALA A 356 -4.03 13.92 -10.50
CA ALA A 356 -3.91 14.09 -11.94
C ALA A 356 -2.89 15.17 -12.29
N PHE A 357 -2.08 14.91 -13.32
CA PHE A 357 -1.03 15.80 -13.84
C PHE A 357 -1.25 16.20 -15.29
N ALA A 358 -2.35 15.79 -15.88
CA ALA A 358 -2.73 16.18 -17.25
C ALA A 358 -4.21 16.55 -17.31
N ASP A 359 -4.51 17.73 -17.86
CA ASP A 359 -5.87 18.21 -18.08
C ASP A 359 -6.40 17.67 -19.43
N ARG A 360 -6.79 16.38 -19.42
CA ARG A 360 -7.34 15.67 -20.59
C ARG A 360 -8.59 14.87 -20.17
N PRO A 361 -9.61 14.76 -21.05
CA PRO A 361 -10.87 14.10 -20.71
C PRO A 361 -10.70 12.65 -20.21
N GLU A 362 -9.81 11.86 -20.84
CA GLU A 362 -9.54 10.49 -20.46
C GLU A 362 -8.89 10.39 -19.05
N VAL A 363 -8.07 11.36 -18.68
CA VAL A 363 -7.43 11.41 -17.35
C VAL A 363 -8.45 11.77 -16.28
N ALA A 364 -9.29 12.77 -16.55
CA ALA A 364 -10.39 13.17 -15.66
C ALA A 364 -11.42 12.04 -15.49
N ALA A 365 -11.75 11.31 -16.55
CA ALA A 365 -12.65 10.16 -16.52
C ALA A 365 -12.07 9.01 -15.69
N PHE A 366 -10.78 8.70 -15.86
CA PHE A 366 -10.14 7.63 -15.09
C PHE A 366 -9.98 8.00 -13.61
N GLN A 367 -9.62 9.25 -13.28
CA GLN A 367 -9.61 9.71 -11.89
C GLN A 367 -10.99 9.63 -11.23
N ALA A 368 -12.05 9.98 -11.98
CA ALA A 368 -13.43 9.84 -11.49
C ALA A 368 -13.81 8.36 -11.29
N TYR A 369 -13.42 7.47 -12.20
CA TYR A 369 -13.61 6.02 -12.05
C TYR A 369 -12.93 5.49 -10.78
N LEU A 370 -11.65 5.83 -10.56
CA LEU A 370 -10.90 5.40 -9.38
C LEU A 370 -11.47 5.89 -8.05
N SER A 371 -12.30 6.94 -8.05
CA SER A 371 -13.01 7.44 -6.87
C SER A 371 -14.42 6.89 -6.70
N SER A 372 -14.89 6.06 -7.63
CA SER A 372 -16.26 5.57 -7.70
C SER A 372 -16.49 4.27 -6.90
N PRO A 373 -17.74 3.94 -6.52
CA PRO A 373 -18.10 2.63 -6.00
C PRO A 373 -17.84 1.49 -6.98
N GLU A 374 -18.01 1.74 -8.28
CA GLU A 374 -17.77 0.77 -9.33
C GLU A 374 -16.35 0.24 -9.29
N TRP A 375 -15.36 1.15 -9.18
CA TRP A 375 -13.97 0.76 -9.04
C TRP A 375 -13.69 0.09 -7.68
N ALA A 376 -14.19 0.64 -6.58
CA ALA A 376 -13.97 0.06 -5.25
C ALA A 376 -14.43 -1.41 -5.19
N ASN A 377 -15.59 -1.71 -5.77
CA ASN A 377 -16.12 -3.08 -5.86
C ASN A 377 -15.34 -3.96 -6.86
N ALA A 378 -14.87 -3.40 -7.98
CA ALA A 378 -14.03 -4.11 -8.94
C ALA A 378 -12.68 -4.48 -8.31
N LYS A 379 -12.05 -3.54 -7.60
CA LYS A 379 -10.76 -3.75 -6.92
C LYS A 379 -10.87 -4.79 -5.79
N ALA A 380 -11.94 -4.73 -4.98
CA ALA A 380 -12.19 -5.72 -3.94
C ALA A 380 -12.25 -7.14 -4.52
N LYS A 381 -13.00 -7.33 -5.61
CA LYS A 381 -13.09 -8.62 -6.32
C LYS A 381 -11.76 -9.06 -6.95
N ALA A 382 -10.96 -8.12 -7.40
CA ALA A 382 -9.66 -8.39 -8.03
C ALA A 382 -8.55 -8.69 -6.99
N THR A 383 -8.85 -8.63 -5.69
CA THR A 383 -7.87 -8.83 -4.61
C THR A 383 -8.21 -10.06 -3.75
N PRO A 384 -8.26 -11.28 -4.32
CA PRO A 384 -8.66 -12.47 -3.56
C PRO A 384 -7.67 -12.87 -2.46
N ALA A 385 -6.38 -12.53 -2.62
CA ALA A 385 -5.36 -12.78 -1.60
C ALA A 385 -5.51 -11.84 -0.38
N GLY A 386 -6.29 -10.77 -0.52
CA GLY A 386 -6.43 -9.74 0.50
C GLY A 386 -5.35 -8.66 0.45
N GLY A 387 -5.45 -7.74 1.41
CA GLY A 387 -4.53 -6.62 1.55
C GLY A 387 -5.06 -5.30 1.01
N TRP A 388 -6.35 -5.22 0.65
CA TRP A 388 -6.94 -3.98 0.17
C TRP A 388 -8.36 -3.74 0.70
N VAL A 389 -8.57 -2.55 1.18
CA VAL A 389 -9.89 -2.01 1.52
C VAL A 389 -10.01 -0.56 1.06
N SER A 390 -11.20 0.00 1.13
CA SER A 390 -11.46 1.41 0.80
C SER A 390 -12.33 2.08 1.86
N ALA A 391 -12.11 3.38 2.04
CA ALA A 391 -12.99 4.25 2.81
C ALA A 391 -14.25 4.69 2.02
N ASN A 392 -14.45 4.18 0.80
CA ASN A 392 -15.62 4.45 -0.03
C ASN A 392 -16.84 3.74 0.55
N SER A 393 -17.84 4.50 1.01
CA SER A 393 -19.10 3.97 1.58
C SER A 393 -19.97 3.20 0.58
N GLY A 394 -19.65 3.24 -0.72
CA GLY A 394 -20.29 2.43 -1.76
C GLY A 394 -19.58 1.09 -2.01
N LEU A 395 -18.50 0.78 -1.28
CA LEU A 395 -17.92 -0.56 -1.26
C LEU A 395 -18.91 -1.52 -0.56
N ASP A 396 -19.30 -2.56 -1.27
CA ASP A 396 -20.06 -3.66 -0.70
C ASP A 396 -19.09 -4.64 0.00
N PRO A 397 -19.16 -4.81 1.33
CA PRO A 397 -18.26 -5.68 2.06
C PRO A 397 -18.34 -7.16 1.64
N GLU A 398 -19.43 -7.58 1.01
CA GLU A 398 -19.55 -8.94 0.44
C GLU A 398 -18.58 -9.18 -0.73
N ASN A 399 -18.09 -8.11 -1.36
CA ASN A 399 -17.05 -8.19 -2.40
C ASN A 399 -15.63 -8.34 -1.84
N LEU A 400 -15.42 -8.12 -0.54
CA LEU A 400 -14.16 -8.42 0.12
C LEU A 400 -14.04 -9.92 0.32
N VAL A 401 -13.16 -10.56 -0.43
CA VAL A 401 -13.01 -12.02 -0.45
C VAL A 401 -12.22 -12.49 0.77
N SER A 402 -11.12 -11.83 1.07
CA SER A 402 -10.20 -12.23 2.13
C SER A 402 -10.72 -11.93 3.54
N PRO A 403 -10.55 -12.85 4.52
CA PRO A 403 -10.88 -12.60 5.92
C PRO A 403 -10.15 -11.38 6.51
N ILE A 404 -8.91 -11.12 6.11
CA ILE A 404 -8.14 -9.96 6.60
C ILE A 404 -8.74 -8.63 6.11
N ASP A 405 -9.29 -8.59 4.89
CA ASP A 405 -9.94 -7.39 4.37
C ASP A 405 -11.26 -7.12 5.08
N LYS A 406 -12.02 -8.16 5.41
CA LYS A 406 -13.23 -8.04 6.24
C LYS A 406 -12.93 -7.53 7.64
N LEU A 407 -11.86 -8.03 8.26
CA LEU A 407 -11.38 -7.54 9.55
C LEU A 407 -10.94 -6.07 9.44
N SER A 408 -10.17 -5.72 8.41
CA SER A 408 -9.72 -4.34 8.15
C SER A 408 -10.89 -3.39 7.94
N PHE A 409 -11.87 -3.79 7.13
CA PHE A 409 -13.09 -3.01 6.90
C PHE A 409 -13.87 -2.78 8.19
N SER A 410 -13.98 -3.80 9.03
CA SER A 410 -14.70 -3.68 10.32
C SER A 410 -14.02 -2.69 11.26
N LEU A 411 -12.67 -2.68 11.31
CA LEU A 411 -11.89 -1.76 12.13
C LEU A 411 -11.99 -0.31 11.62
N LEU A 412 -11.88 -0.10 10.30
CA LEU A 412 -11.99 1.23 9.68
C LEU A 412 -13.41 1.81 9.76
N SER A 413 -14.43 0.95 9.86
CA SER A 413 -15.83 1.35 9.96
C SER A 413 -16.29 1.60 11.39
N ASP A 414 -15.49 1.23 12.39
CA ASP A 414 -15.81 1.45 13.81
C ASP A 414 -15.52 2.90 14.22
N THR A 415 -16.53 3.75 14.09
CA THR A 415 -16.45 5.17 14.47
C THR A 415 -16.43 5.42 15.97
N SER A 416 -16.52 4.38 16.81
CA SER A 416 -16.43 4.50 18.27
C SER A 416 -14.99 4.56 18.77
N GLN A 417 -14.02 4.23 17.91
CA GLN A 417 -12.58 4.24 18.22
C GLN A 417 -11.88 5.40 17.50
N ASP A 418 -10.76 5.85 18.06
CA ASP A 418 -9.93 6.86 17.42
C ASP A 418 -9.24 6.28 16.18
N PHE A 419 -9.25 7.05 15.10
CA PHE A 419 -8.50 6.76 13.88
C PHE A 419 -7.39 7.79 13.70
N GLY A 420 -6.13 7.34 13.71
CA GLY A 420 -4.96 8.14 13.35
C GLY A 420 -4.52 7.80 11.93
N PHE A 421 -4.51 8.78 11.02
CA PHE A 421 -3.83 8.60 9.74
C PHE A 421 -2.32 8.65 9.98
N ASP A 422 -1.55 7.86 9.24
CA ASP A 422 -0.08 7.82 9.28
C ASP A 422 0.54 9.21 9.45
N ALA A 423 1.26 9.43 10.54
CA ALA A 423 1.78 10.74 10.89
C ALA A 423 2.89 11.17 9.94
N SER A 424 3.77 10.26 9.54
CA SER A 424 4.86 10.55 8.61
C SER A 424 4.33 10.98 7.25
N ASP A 425 3.23 10.38 6.80
CA ASP A 425 2.57 10.71 5.54
C ASP A 425 1.86 12.09 5.58
N LEU A 426 1.40 12.52 6.74
CA LEU A 426 0.74 13.82 6.94
C LEU A 426 1.72 14.97 7.17
N MET A 427 2.91 14.69 7.72
CA MET A 427 3.95 15.68 7.98
C MET A 427 4.48 16.30 6.68
N PRO A 428 5.13 17.48 6.73
CA PRO A 428 5.85 18.00 5.57
C PRO A 428 6.80 16.95 4.99
N GLY A 429 6.86 16.79 3.67
CA GLY A 429 7.60 15.71 3.02
C GLY A 429 9.09 15.62 3.41
N ASN A 430 9.74 16.78 3.70
CA ASN A 430 11.13 16.81 4.19
C ASN A 430 11.28 16.28 5.63
N VAL A 431 10.21 16.23 6.39
CA VAL A 431 10.18 15.67 7.76
C VAL A 431 9.69 14.23 7.70
N GLY A 432 8.45 13.98 7.31
CA GLY A 432 7.83 12.65 7.35
C GLY A 432 8.55 11.64 6.47
N ALA A 433 8.46 11.78 5.17
CA ALA A 433 9.14 10.93 4.19
C ALA A 433 10.65 11.22 4.07
N GLY A 434 11.15 12.25 4.75
CA GLY A 434 12.55 12.63 4.78
C GLY A 434 13.26 12.21 6.05
N SER A 435 13.42 13.16 6.99
CA SER A 435 14.23 12.96 8.20
C SER A 435 13.68 11.88 9.13
N PHE A 436 12.36 11.73 9.24
CA PHE A 436 11.77 10.75 10.12
C PHE A 436 12.10 9.32 9.68
N TRP A 437 11.90 8.98 8.41
CA TRP A 437 12.31 7.68 7.86
C TRP A 437 13.81 7.44 8.00
N ALA A 438 14.62 8.41 7.60
CA ALA A 438 16.08 8.30 7.63
C ALA A 438 16.64 8.13 9.05
N GLU A 439 16.13 8.87 10.02
CA GLU A 439 16.60 8.80 11.40
C GLU A 439 16.14 7.52 12.11
N MET A 440 14.93 7.03 11.84
CA MET A 440 14.48 5.73 12.33
C MET A 440 15.30 4.57 11.75
N THR A 441 15.70 4.67 10.48
CA THR A 441 16.65 3.73 9.87
C THR A 441 18.01 3.76 10.57
N SER A 442 18.59 4.95 10.77
CA SER A 442 19.87 5.13 11.46
C SER A 442 19.80 4.71 12.95
N TRP A 443 18.64 4.91 13.58
CA TRP A 443 18.39 4.49 14.97
C TRP A 443 18.61 2.98 15.15
N ILE A 444 18.21 2.18 14.17
CA ILE A 444 18.39 0.74 14.16
C ILE A 444 19.79 0.38 13.64
N ALA A 445 20.14 0.81 12.41
CA ALA A 445 21.35 0.40 11.73
C ALA A 445 22.64 0.84 12.45
N GLU A 446 22.66 2.08 12.94
CA GLU A 446 23.83 2.68 13.61
C GLU A 446 23.72 2.64 15.12
N ASN A 447 22.60 2.16 15.67
CA ASN A 447 22.30 2.12 17.09
C ASN A 447 22.35 3.51 17.76
N LYS A 448 21.87 4.56 17.09
CA LYS A 448 21.73 5.90 17.68
C LYS A 448 20.85 5.85 18.92
N SER A 449 21.06 6.76 19.87
CA SER A 449 20.17 6.90 21.02
C SER A 449 18.84 7.55 20.63
N ASP A 450 17.80 7.28 21.41
CA ASP A 450 16.46 7.87 21.20
C ASP A 450 16.52 9.39 21.14
N THR A 451 17.27 10.02 22.07
CA THR A 451 17.45 11.48 22.09
C THR A 451 18.10 12.00 20.80
N GLN A 452 19.15 11.33 20.31
CA GLN A 452 19.82 11.77 19.08
C GLN A 452 18.88 11.75 17.88
N VAL A 453 18.05 10.72 17.76
CA VAL A 453 17.08 10.57 16.68
C VAL A 453 15.98 11.60 16.77
N LEU A 454 15.34 11.73 17.95
CA LEU A 454 14.23 12.67 18.13
C LEU A 454 14.68 14.13 17.96
N ASP A 455 15.87 14.51 18.44
CA ASP A 455 16.44 15.83 18.24
C ASP A 455 16.77 16.11 16.76
N ALA A 456 17.29 15.11 16.03
CA ALA A 456 17.62 15.25 14.61
C ALA A 456 16.34 15.44 13.76
N ILE A 457 15.29 14.65 14.02
CA ILE A 457 14.00 14.82 13.36
C ILE A 457 13.41 16.20 13.69
N GLN A 458 13.42 16.59 14.98
CA GLN A 458 12.92 17.90 15.39
C GLN A 458 13.65 19.06 14.71
N ALA A 459 14.96 18.95 14.52
CA ALA A 459 15.76 19.99 13.86
C ALA A 459 15.44 20.16 12.35
N SER A 460 14.80 19.20 11.72
CA SER A 460 14.39 19.27 10.31
C SER A 460 13.10 20.07 10.07
N TRP A 461 12.31 20.31 11.12
CA TRP A 461 11.16 21.21 11.07
C TRP A 461 11.66 22.66 10.89
N LYS A 462 11.29 23.27 9.79
CA LYS A 462 11.69 24.65 9.43
C LYS A 462 10.51 25.59 9.47
#